data_bcff6b85b0a117038a1f9ff8a90135e1
#
_entry.id   bcff6b85b0a117038a1f9ff8a90135e1
#
_cell.length_a   1.000
_cell.length_b   1.000
_cell.length_c   1.000
_cell.angle_alpha   90.00
_cell.angle_beta   90.00
_cell.angle_gamma   90.00
#
_symmetry.space_group_name_H-M   'P 1'
#
loop_
_entity.id
_entity.type
_entity.pdbx_description
1 polymer ?
#
loop_
_entity_poly.entity_id
_entity_poly.type
_entity_poly.pdbx_seq_one_letter_code
_entity_poly.pdbx_strand_id
1 'polypeptide(L)'
;EPYRRQRQMCIRDRAQIAQMKPDSLTVHSLAIKRAARMEMRDLHRDVKETHDILSGMIEKAAKTAEEMELFPYYLYRQKNIAGNFENVGYAKVDKAGIYNILIMEEKQSIIAAGAGASTKIVLKNPIPMPGSKKKKMTRLIRQENVKAVDAYIDRIDEMIERKGEWLWH
;
A
#
# COMPACT_ATOMS: atom_id res chain seq x y z
N GLU A 1 -20.54 -4.26 20.53
CA GLU A 1 -20.45 -4.40 19.06
C GLU A 1 -19.09 -3.92 18.54
N PRO A 2 -18.28 -4.79 17.92
CA PRO A 2 -16.92 -4.44 17.48
C PRO A 2 -16.90 -3.25 16.50
N TYR A 3 -17.82 -3.19 15.53
CA TYR A 3 -17.91 -2.13 14.54
C TYR A 3 -18.28 -0.76 15.12
N ARG A 4 -19.13 -0.74 16.12
CA ARG A 4 -19.51 0.51 16.78
C ARG A 4 -18.34 1.09 17.55
N ARG A 5 -17.55 0.24 18.21
CA ARG A 5 -16.30 0.62 18.87
C ARG A 5 -15.26 1.10 17.86
N GLN A 6 -15.08 0.40 16.76
CA GLN A 6 -14.13 0.76 15.70
C GLN A 6 -14.49 2.12 15.06
N ARG A 7 -15.77 2.35 14.79
CA ARG A 7 -16.25 3.66 14.30
C ARG A 7 -15.99 4.79 15.30
N GLN A 8 -16.25 4.56 16.58
CA GLN A 8 -15.98 5.56 17.63
C GLN A 8 -14.48 5.81 17.79
N MET A 9 -13.64 4.79 17.73
CA MET A 9 -12.17 4.93 17.72
C MET A 9 -11.72 5.78 16.53
N CYS A 10 -12.16 5.48 15.32
CA CYS A 10 -11.80 6.26 14.13
C CYS A 10 -12.23 7.73 14.22
N ILE A 11 -13.39 8.03 14.82
CA ILE A 11 -13.84 9.42 15.04
C ILE A 11 -12.93 10.14 16.05
N ARG A 12 -12.59 9.48 17.14
CA ARG A 12 -11.70 10.01 18.17
C ARG A 12 -10.28 10.20 17.65
N ASP A 13 -9.73 9.18 17.00
CA ASP A 13 -8.37 9.21 16.46
C ASP A 13 -8.20 10.33 15.45
N ARG A 14 -9.21 10.56 14.61
CA ARG A 14 -9.21 11.63 13.62
C ARG A 14 -9.14 13.02 14.27
N ALA A 15 -9.89 13.24 15.36
CA ALA A 15 -9.83 14.49 16.09
C ALA A 15 -8.45 14.71 16.72
N GLN A 16 -7.82 13.65 17.23
CA GLN A 16 -6.46 13.70 17.75
C GLN A 16 -5.42 13.97 16.65
N ILE A 17 -5.55 13.33 15.50
CA ILE A 17 -4.69 13.57 14.33
C ILE A 17 -4.81 15.03 13.87
N ALA A 18 -6.03 15.58 13.80
CA ALA A 18 -6.23 16.98 13.45
C ALA A 18 -5.54 17.95 14.43
N GLN A 19 -5.54 17.63 15.72
CA GLN A 19 -4.82 18.43 16.74
C GLN A 19 -3.29 18.36 16.56
N MET A 20 -2.76 17.23 16.05
CA MET A 20 -1.32 17.08 15.77
C MET A 20 -0.84 17.93 14.59
N LYS A 21 -1.74 18.39 13.73
CA LYS A 21 -1.45 19.20 12.52
C LYS A 21 -0.37 18.59 11.64
N PRO A 22 -0.53 17.34 11.16
CA PRO A 22 0.49 16.69 10.35
C PRO A 22 0.68 17.39 9.01
N ASP A 23 1.86 17.25 8.41
CA ASP A 23 2.13 17.73 7.06
C ASP A 23 1.62 16.78 5.97
N SER A 24 1.44 15.51 6.31
CA SER A 24 0.86 14.50 5.43
C SER A 24 0.11 13.43 6.22
N LEU A 25 -0.86 12.79 5.57
CA LEU A 25 -1.69 11.74 6.13
C LEU A 25 -1.97 10.69 5.06
N THR A 26 -1.90 9.41 5.41
CA THR A 26 -2.39 8.34 4.53
C THR A 26 -3.57 7.63 5.18
N VAL A 27 -4.66 7.56 4.45
CA VAL A 27 -5.86 6.82 4.83
C VAL A 27 -5.84 5.45 4.16
N HIS A 28 -5.74 4.39 4.96
CA HIS A 28 -5.74 3.01 4.49
C HIS A 28 -7.09 2.35 4.74
N SER A 29 -7.64 1.73 3.72
CA SER A 29 -8.73 0.77 3.85
C SER A 29 -8.19 -0.61 4.22
N LEU A 30 -8.85 -1.32 5.12
CA LEU A 30 -8.41 -2.63 5.58
C LEU A 30 -8.44 -3.64 4.43
N ALA A 31 -7.29 -4.24 4.15
CA ALA A 31 -7.16 -5.35 3.21
C ALA A 31 -6.82 -6.64 3.96
N ILE A 32 -7.69 -7.64 3.88
CA ILE A 32 -7.43 -8.95 4.49
C ILE A 32 -6.61 -9.78 3.54
N LYS A 33 -5.41 -10.15 3.96
CA LYS A 33 -4.49 -10.99 3.20
C LYS A 33 -4.67 -12.46 3.59
N ARG A 34 -4.37 -13.35 2.64
CA ARG A 34 -4.54 -14.81 2.78
C ARG A 34 -3.85 -15.42 4.01
N ALA A 35 -2.77 -14.81 4.50
CA ALA A 35 -2.03 -15.24 5.68
C ALA A 35 -2.39 -14.44 6.95
N ALA A 36 -3.44 -13.61 6.92
CA ALA A 36 -3.89 -12.88 8.08
C ALA A 36 -4.59 -13.83 9.07
N ARG A 37 -4.39 -13.64 10.37
CA ARG A 37 -5.11 -14.37 11.41
C ARG A 37 -6.59 -13.98 11.48
N MET A 38 -6.93 -12.78 11.04
CA MET A 38 -8.29 -12.29 10.90
C MET A 38 -8.92 -12.89 9.64
N GLU A 39 -10.05 -13.56 9.77
CA GLU A 39 -10.78 -14.11 8.63
C GLU A 39 -11.91 -13.17 8.19
N MET A 40 -12.26 -13.24 6.89
CA MET A 40 -13.39 -12.43 6.35
C MET A 40 -14.71 -12.72 7.06
N ARG A 41 -14.93 -13.93 7.56
CA ARG A 41 -16.12 -14.32 8.34
C ARG A 41 -16.24 -13.59 9.68
N ASP A 42 -15.14 -13.11 10.25
CA ASP A 42 -15.14 -12.30 11.48
C ASP A 42 -15.70 -10.88 11.23
N LEU A 43 -15.85 -10.52 9.96
CA LEU A 43 -16.44 -9.27 9.49
C LEU A 43 -17.92 -9.43 9.06
N HIS A 44 -18.56 -10.59 9.35
CA HIS A 44 -19.92 -10.89 8.89
C HIS A 44 -20.96 -9.89 9.39
N ARG A 45 -21.28 -8.97 8.50
CA ARG A 45 -22.53 -8.22 8.44
C ARG A 45 -22.93 -8.06 6.99
N ASP A 46 -24.17 -7.64 6.76
CA ASP A 46 -24.69 -7.30 5.45
C ASP A 46 -23.64 -6.50 4.65
N VAL A 47 -23.27 -7.01 3.49
CA VAL A 47 -22.24 -6.42 2.62
C VAL A 47 -22.58 -4.96 2.28
N LYS A 48 -23.86 -4.65 2.14
CA LYS A 48 -24.35 -3.31 1.84
C LYS A 48 -24.16 -2.37 3.05
N GLU A 49 -24.55 -2.80 4.24
CA GLU A 49 -24.36 -2.02 5.47
C GLU A 49 -22.88 -1.74 5.74
N THR A 50 -22.02 -2.73 5.51
CA THR A 50 -20.57 -2.59 5.63
C THR A 50 -20.01 -1.57 4.62
N HIS A 51 -20.49 -1.62 3.38
CA HIS A 51 -20.06 -0.67 2.33
C HIS A 51 -20.46 0.76 2.70
N ASP A 52 -21.69 1.00 3.13
CA ASP A 52 -22.18 2.34 3.49
C ASP A 52 -21.42 2.93 4.69
N ILE A 53 -21.11 2.10 5.69
CA ILE A 53 -20.29 2.51 6.84
C ILE A 53 -18.87 2.89 6.40
N LEU A 54 -18.23 2.06 5.58
CA LEU A 54 -16.88 2.32 5.09
C LEU A 54 -16.82 3.56 4.20
N SER A 55 -17.80 3.74 3.31
CA SER A 55 -17.94 4.96 2.49
C SER A 55 -18.01 6.20 3.35
N GLY A 56 -18.91 6.22 4.33
CA GLY A 56 -19.04 7.32 5.25
C GLY A 56 -17.78 7.59 6.10
N MET A 57 -16.98 6.57 6.41
CA MET A 57 -15.69 6.73 7.10
C MET A 57 -14.66 7.40 6.20
N ILE A 58 -14.59 6.99 4.93
CA ILE A 58 -13.66 7.55 3.93
C ILE A 58 -14.02 9.01 3.62
N GLU A 59 -15.30 9.30 3.39
CA GLU A 59 -15.78 10.67 3.17
C GLU A 59 -15.43 11.60 4.35
N LYS A 60 -15.62 11.13 5.57
CA LYS A 60 -15.25 11.89 6.77
C LYS A 60 -13.74 12.06 6.90
N ALA A 61 -12.94 11.08 6.49
CA ALA A 61 -11.49 11.19 6.49
C ALA A 61 -11.02 12.21 5.45
N ALA A 62 -11.60 12.18 4.25
CA ALA A 62 -11.32 13.16 3.19
C ALA A 62 -11.66 14.58 3.64
N LYS A 63 -12.85 14.79 4.21
CA LYS A 63 -13.26 16.08 4.76
C LYS A 63 -12.32 16.59 5.86
N THR A 64 -11.88 15.71 6.75
CA THR A 64 -10.93 16.08 7.81
C THR A 64 -9.56 16.45 7.23
N ALA A 65 -9.10 15.75 6.18
CA ALA A 65 -7.88 16.12 5.48
C ALA A 65 -8.01 17.51 4.84
N GLU A 66 -9.13 17.81 4.19
CA GLU A 66 -9.42 19.13 3.61
C GLU A 66 -9.44 20.24 4.68
N GLU A 67 -10.07 20.01 5.84
CA GLU A 67 -10.07 20.93 6.99
C GLU A 67 -8.66 21.21 7.56
N MET A 68 -7.71 20.28 7.32
CA MET A 68 -6.29 20.43 7.67
C MET A 68 -5.44 21.02 6.52
N GLU A 69 -6.05 21.43 5.41
CA GLU A 69 -5.38 21.88 4.18
C GLU A 69 -4.47 20.80 3.57
N LEU A 70 -4.86 19.52 3.71
CA LEU A 70 -4.17 18.39 3.11
C LEU A 70 -4.91 17.97 1.84
N PHE A 71 -4.21 17.98 0.71
CA PHE A 71 -4.76 17.66 -0.61
C PHE A 71 -4.35 16.24 -1.04
N PRO A 72 -5.22 15.48 -1.75
CA PRO A 72 -4.87 14.16 -2.24
C PRO A 72 -3.75 14.27 -3.28
N TYR A 73 -2.70 13.44 -3.16
CA TYR A 73 -1.56 13.44 -4.09
C TYR A 73 -1.22 12.06 -4.64
N TYR A 74 -1.71 10.98 -4.04
CA TYR A 74 -1.63 9.65 -4.63
C TYR A 74 -2.77 8.75 -4.21
N LEU A 75 -3.08 7.77 -5.06
CA LEU A 75 -4.08 6.72 -4.85
C LEU A 75 -3.42 5.35 -5.01
N TYR A 76 -3.74 4.43 -4.12
CA TYR A 76 -3.25 3.06 -4.21
C TYR A 76 -4.35 2.06 -3.89
N ARG A 77 -4.66 1.19 -4.86
CA ARG A 77 -5.61 0.11 -4.68
C ARG A 77 -4.91 -1.22 -4.42
N GLN A 78 -5.21 -1.85 -3.31
CA GLN A 78 -4.79 -3.22 -3.03
C GLN A 78 -5.86 -4.22 -3.46
N LYS A 79 -5.43 -5.45 -3.79
CA LYS A 79 -6.36 -6.56 -3.98
C LYS A 79 -6.99 -6.95 -2.64
N ASN A 80 -8.29 -7.34 -2.65
CA ASN A 80 -9.05 -7.79 -1.47
C ASN A 80 -9.21 -6.71 -0.40
N ILE A 81 -9.37 -5.46 -0.79
CA ILE A 81 -9.82 -4.38 0.09
C ILE A 81 -11.34 -4.49 0.29
N ALA A 82 -11.79 -4.34 1.54
CA ALA A 82 -13.20 -4.24 1.84
C ALA A 82 -13.83 -3.04 1.10
N GLY A 83 -14.96 -3.28 0.40
CA GLY A 83 -15.66 -2.25 -0.35
C GLY A 83 -14.97 -1.75 -1.63
N ASN A 84 -13.87 -2.36 -2.08
CA ASN A 84 -13.07 -1.91 -3.23
C ASN A 84 -12.55 -0.46 -3.15
N PHE A 85 -12.45 0.09 -1.94
CA PHE A 85 -11.94 1.43 -1.71
C PHE A 85 -10.43 1.53 -1.97
N GLU A 86 -9.97 2.74 -2.20
CA GLU A 86 -8.55 3.04 -2.43
C GLU A 86 -7.90 3.58 -1.17
N ASN A 87 -6.61 3.35 -1.03
CA ASN A 87 -5.80 4.05 -0.04
C ASN A 87 -5.42 5.40 -0.63
N VAL A 88 -5.64 6.47 0.11
CA VAL A 88 -5.41 7.84 -0.36
C VAL A 88 -4.34 8.49 0.51
N GLY A 89 -3.32 9.05 -0.14
CA GLY A 89 -2.35 9.92 0.51
C GLY A 89 -2.73 11.39 0.33
N TYR A 90 -2.79 12.11 1.43
CA TYR A 90 -3.04 13.56 1.50
C TYR A 90 -1.80 14.26 2.02
N ALA A 91 -1.48 15.43 1.49
CA ALA A 91 -0.38 16.25 1.97
C ALA A 91 -0.67 17.75 1.77
N LYS A 92 -0.01 18.60 2.56
CA LYS A 92 0.09 20.02 2.26
C LYS A 92 0.84 20.24 0.96
N VAL A 93 0.63 21.38 0.33
CA VAL A 93 1.43 21.82 -0.82
C VAL A 93 2.91 21.76 -0.43
N ASP A 94 3.77 21.20 -1.31
CA ASP A 94 5.22 21.02 -1.12
C ASP A 94 5.63 20.01 -0.01
N LYS A 95 4.67 19.30 0.62
CA LYS A 95 4.92 18.25 1.63
C LYS A 95 4.55 16.85 1.16
N ALA A 96 4.25 16.69 -0.12
CA ALA A 96 3.97 15.38 -0.71
C ALA A 96 5.17 14.45 -0.60
N GLY A 97 4.95 13.21 -0.17
CA GLY A 97 6.01 12.21 -0.03
C GLY A 97 6.56 11.79 -1.39
N ILE A 98 7.76 12.24 -1.75
CA ILE A 98 8.42 11.93 -3.04
C ILE A 98 8.52 10.42 -3.26
N TYR A 99 8.81 9.64 -2.22
CA TYR A 99 8.85 8.18 -2.28
C TYR A 99 7.53 7.58 -2.79
N ASN A 100 6.39 8.06 -2.29
CA ASN A 100 5.08 7.57 -2.71
C ASN A 100 4.81 7.88 -4.18
N ILE A 101 5.20 9.05 -4.64
CA ILE A 101 5.06 9.46 -6.06
C ILE A 101 5.94 8.57 -6.94
N LEU A 102 7.21 8.42 -6.60
CA LEU A 102 8.17 7.65 -7.39
C LEU A 102 7.81 6.16 -7.49
N ILE A 103 7.27 5.57 -6.41
CA ILE A 103 6.84 4.16 -6.41
C ILE A 103 5.56 3.95 -7.24
N MET A 104 4.64 4.92 -7.23
CA MET A 104 3.40 4.85 -8.02
C MET A 104 3.66 5.05 -9.50
N GLU A 105 4.50 6.03 -9.84
CA GLU A 105 4.86 6.39 -11.21
C GLU A 105 5.89 5.43 -11.83
N GLU A 106 6.44 4.49 -11.06
CA GLU A 106 7.49 3.56 -11.51
C GLU A 106 8.68 4.26 -12.19
N LYS A 107 9.08 5.43 -11.66
CA LYS A 107 10.16 6.26 -12.20
C LYS A 107 11.54 5.89 -11.67
N GLN A 108 11.60 5.23 -10.53
CA GLN A 108 12.83 4.90 -9.84
C GLN A 108 12.84 3.45 -9.38
N SER A 109 14.00 2.79 -9.47
CA SER A 109 14.21 1.49 -8.86
C SER A 109 14.16 1.59 -7.34
N ILE A 110 13.54 0.62 -6.69
CA ILE A 110 13.38 0.56 -5.24
C ILE A 110 13.89 -0.78 -4.77
N ILE A 111 14.95 -0.77 -3.99
CA ILE A 111 15.53 -1.97 -3.39
C ILE A 111 14.84 -2.21 -2.06
N ALA A 112 14.27 -3.39 -1.89
CA ALA A 112 13.57 -3.78 -0.70
C ALA A 112 14.36 -4.84 0.09
N ALA A 113 14.52 -4.62 1.39
CA ALA A 113 15.08 -5.58 2.34
C ALA A 113 13.98 -6.18 3.21
N GLY A 114 14.24 -7.36 3.77
CA GLY A 114 13.33 -8.07 4.66
C GLY A 114 12.53 -9.19 3.99
N ALA A 115 12.03 -10.10 4.84
CA ALA A 115 11.21 -11.24 4.41
C ALA A 115 9.92 -10.76 3.73
N GLY A 116 9.58 -11.33 2.58
CA GLY A 116 8.39 -11.00 1.80
C GLY A 116 8.40 -9.63 1.11
N ALA A 117 9.48 -8.88 1.21
CA ALA A 117 9.61 -7.59 0.54
C ALA A 117 9.86 -7.77 -0.97
N SER A 118 9.44 -6.80 -1.76
CA SER A 118 9.53 -6.81 -3.23
C SER A 118 10.40 -5.66 -3.73
N THR A 119 11.52 -5.98 -4.34
CA THR A 119 12.36 -5.03 -5.07
C THR A 119 11.74 -4.77 -6.43
N LYS A 120 11.62 -3.50 -6.81
CA LYS A 120 11.21 -3.05 -8.14
C LYS A 120 12.42 -2.44 -8.85
N ILE A 121 12.75 -2.94 -10.02
CA ILE A 121 13.87 -2.43 -10.84
C ILE A 121 13.28 -1.84 -12.10
N VAL A 122 13.53 -0.55 -12.32
CA VAL A 122 13.11 0.19 -13.51
C VAL A 122 14.26 0.20 -14.51
N LEU A 123 14.05 -0.46 -15.63
CA LEU A 123 15.04 -0.58 -16.69
C LEU A 123 15.06 0.66 -17.61
N LYS A 124 16.21 1.04 -18.06
CA LYS A 124 16.39 2.10 -19.06
C LYS A 124 15.69 1.76 -20.38
N ASN A 125 15.83 0.52 -20.86
CA ASN A 125 15.21 0.01 -22.08
C ASN A 125 14.24 -1.11 -21.76
N PRO A 126 13.10 -1.23 -22.48
CA PRO A 126 12.19 -2.35 -22.31
C PRO A 126 12.85 -3.65 -22.77
N ILE A 127 12.58 -4.72 -22.02
CA ILE A 127 13.00 -6.09 -22.34
C ILE A 127 11.78 -7.01 -22.47
N PRO A 128 11.90 -8.18 -23.12
CA PRO A 128 10.86 -9.20 -23.06
C PRO A 128 10.57 -9.60 -21.61
N MET A 129 9.30 -9.64 -21.23
CA MET A 129 8.89 -9.96 -19.86
C MET A 129 9.33 -11.38 -19.51
N PRO A 130 10.18 -11.59 -18.49
CA PRO A 130 10.61 -12.92 -18.07
C PRO A 130 9.43 -13.84 -17.75
N GLY A 131 9.45 -15.08 -18.24
CA GLY A 131 8.40 -16.07 -18.00
C GLY A 131 7.09 -15.85 -18.76
N SER A 132 6.98 -14.81 -19.60
CA SER A 132 5.79 -14.58 -20.41
C SER A 132 5.85 -15.38 -21.73
N LYS A 133 4.84 -16.21 -21.98
CA LYS A 133 4.65 -16.90 -23.28
C LYS A 133 4.28 -15.92 -24.42
N LYS A 134 3.75 -14.75 -24.07
CA LYS A 134 3.46 -13.66 -25.00
C LYS A 134 4.68 -12.73 -25.01
N LYS A 135 5.16 -12.29 -26.17
CA LYS A 135 6.27 -11.35 -26.35
C LYS A 135 5.93 -9.95 -25.79
N LYS A 136 5.48 -9.89 -24.54
CA LYS A 136 5.15 -8.63 -23.87
C LYS A 136 6.44 -7.98 -23.39
N MET A 137 6.67 -6.73 -23.77
CA MET A 137 7.80 -5.94 -23.29
C MET A 137 7.49 -5.33 -21.92
N THR A 138 8.51 -5.23 -21.06
CA THR A 138 8.41 -4.58 -19.75
C THR A 138 9.65 -3.73 -19.47
N ARG A 139 9.47 -2.65 -18.75
CA ARG A 139 10.53 -1.87 -18.12
C ARG A 139 10.66 -2.14 -16.63
N LEU A 140 9.74 -2.94 -16.06
CA LEU A 140 9.71 -3.20 -14.64
C LEU A 140 9.99 -4.67 -14.35
N ILE A 141 11.06 -4.91 -13.61
CA ILE A 141 11.40 -6.22 -13.05
C ILE A 141 11.06 -6.21 -11.56
N ARG A 142 10.46 -7.30 -11.08
CA ARG A 142 10.18 -7.51 -9.67
C ARG A 142 10.96 -8.70 -9.16
N GLN A 143 11.69 -8.50 -8.05
CA GLN A 143 12.40 -9.54 -7.33
C GLN A 143 11.82 -9.64 -5.91
N GLU A 144 11.13 -10.76 -5.68
CA GLU A 144 10.49 -11.03 -4.40
C GLU A 144 11.47 -11.73 -3.45
N ASN A 145 11.59 -11.25 -2.22
CA ASN A 145 12.25 -12.01 -1.15
C ASN A 145 11.34 -13.15 -0.67
N VAL A 146 11.94 -14.21 -0.14
CA VAL A 146 11.19 -15.29 0.50
C VAL A 146 10.38 -14.74 1.67
N LYS A 147 9.20 -15.33 1.92
CA LYS A 147 8.23 -14.79 2.86
C LYS A 147 8.46 -15.20 4.31
N ALA A 148 8.97 -16.42 4.54
CA ALA A 148 9.29 -16.90 5.87
C ALA A 148 10.59 -16.25 6.35
N VAL A 149 10.61 -15.78 7.60
CA VAL A 149 11.75 -15.05 8.17
C VAL A 149 12.98 -15.94 8.21
N ASP A 150 12.86 -17.16 8.73
CA ASP A 150 13.97 -18.10 8.82
C ASP A 150 14.58 -18.40 7.43
N ALA A 151 13.73 -18.72 6.45
CA ALA A 151 14.18 -18.95 5.08
C ALA A 151 14.78 -17.70 4.40
N TYR A 152 14.38 -16.51 4.82
CA TYR A 152 14.99 -15.27 4.35
C TYR A 152 16.40 -15.09 4.91
N ILE A 153 16.61 -15.41 6.18
CA ILE A 153 17.91 -15.35 6.84
C ILE A 153 18.87 -16.37 6.21
N ASP A 154 18.41 -17.61 6.07
CA ASP A 154 19.22 -18.70 5.50
C ASP A 154 19.62 -18.47 4.03
N ARG A 155 18.82 -17.71 3.27
CA ARG A 155 19.01 -17.46 1.83
C ARG A 155 19.31 -16.00 1.50
N ILE A 156 19.87 -15.25 2.44
CA ILE A 156 20.06 -13.80 2.26
C ILE A 156 21.00 -13.50 1.07
N ASP A 157 22.07 -14.28 0.91
CA ASP A 157 23.04 -14.11 -0.17
C ASP A 157 22.37 -14.33 -1.54
N GLU A 158 21.56 -15.39 -1.68
CA GLU A 158 20.76 -15.62 -2.89
C GLU A 158 19.84 -14.42 -3.21
N MET A 159 19.20 -13.83 -2.18
CA MET A 159 18.34 -12.66 -2.38
C MET A 159 19.14 -11.44 -2.84
N ILE A 160 20.39 -11.31 -2.39
CA ILE A 160 21.29 -10.23 -2.82
C ILE A 160 21.74 -10.45 -4.27
N GLU A 161 22.23 -11.63 -4.59
CA GLU A 161 22.69 -12.00 -5.94
C GLU A 161 21.60 -11.80 -7.01
N ARG A 162 20.40 -12.31 -6.77
CA ARG A 162 19.26 -12.14 -7.68
C ARG A 162 18.90 -10.69 -7.96
N LYS A 163 19.12 -9.78 -7.03
CA LYS A 163 18.93 -8.34 -7.24
C LYS A 163 20.09 -7.75 -8.02
N GLY A 164 21.32 -8.18 -7.69
CA GLY A 164 22.54 -7.76 -8.36
C GLY A 164 22.54 -8.02 -9.86
N GLU A 165 22.00 -9.16 -10.29
CA GLU A 165 21.82 -9.50 -11.72
C GLU A 165 21.11 -8.44 -12.55
N TRP A 166 20.29 -7.61 -11.93
CA TRP A 166 19.50 -6.57 -12.61
C TRP A 166 19.94 -5.14 -12.30
N LEU A 167 20.71 -4.95 -11.24
CA LEU A 167 21.11 -3.61 -10.78
C LEU A 167 22.50 -3.21 -11.30
N TRP A 168 23.36 -4.18 -11.56
CA TRP A 168 24.76 -3.94 -11.92
C TRP A 168 25.09 -4.14 -13.41
N HIS A 169 24.07 -4.37 -14.24
CA HIS A 169 24.21 -4.63 -15.68
C HIS A 169 23.52 -3.60 -16.57
#